data_ec042cf26b18eced3ae697560f946f09
#
_entry.id   ec042cf26b18eced3ae697560f946f09
#
_cell.length_a   1.000
_cell.length_b   1.000
_cell.length_c   1.000
_cell.angle_alpha   90.00
_cell.angle_beta   90.00
_cell.angle_gamma   90.00
#
_symmetry.space_group_name_H-M   'P 1'
#
loop_
_entity.id
_entity.type
_entity.pdbx_description
1 polymer ?
#
loop_
_entity_poly.entity_id
_entity_poly.type
_entity_poly.pdbx_seq_one_letter_code
_entity_poly.pdbx_strand_id
1 'polypeptide(L)'
;MRIILIGYGVVGQSLTDIFLQRKLENLRNYGFNPKVVAITDRGGAAINTKGLDLKRIQNVKKREGTVAADPVFGHLKKTGQEIIQSIEAEIMIEATSTNIITGEPGISNIKTAFNTGKHVVTTNKGPLALTFPTLTELAEHNKVLLRFSGTVGGGTPILEFAKKCLEGDKIKEIHGILNGTTNYILTEMTEKRVTFEKALKTAQKLGYAETDPVMDIEGLDAATKVVILGNWIMNKKITLKDVDILGIQDITLKTLENASKKGKRIKLIGSIDGNATVAPKEIERNDPLCVNGVLNAVTFVSEYAGRETIIGRGAGGIETASAILRDLLDIKHHLAEKILS
;
A
#
# COMPACT_ATOMS: atom_id res chain seq x y z
N MET A 1 -0.51 -10.73 20.75
CA MET A 1 -1.21 -10.96 19.48
C MET A 1 -0.37 -11.86 18.60
N ARG A 2 -0.92 -12.99 18.18
CA ARG A 2 -0.27 -13.93 17.25
C ARG A 2 -0.54 -13.46 15.83
N ILE A 3 0.49 -13.47 15.00
CA ILE A 3 0.48 -12.92 13.65
C ILE A 3 0.98 -13.98 12.67
N ILE A 4 0.24 -14.18 11.59
CA ILE A 4 0.65 -14.88 10.38
C ILE A 4 1.09 -13.83 9.35
N LEU A 5 2.28 -13.97 8.77
CA LEU A 5 2.79 -13.10 7.71
C LEU A 5 2.86 -13.87 6.40
N ILE A 6 1.99 -13.52 5.47
CA ILE A 6 1.91 -14.10 4.12
C ILE A 6 2.64 -13.16 3.14
N GLY A 7 3.75 -13.63 2.60
CA GLY A 7 4.66 -12.85 1.75
C GLY A 7 5.85 -12.26 2.52
N TYR A 8 7.03 -12.85 2.32
CA TYR A 8 8.28 -12.41 2.96
C TYR A 8 9.24 -11.79 1.95
N GLY A 9 8.69 -10.84 1.17
CA GLY A 9 9.43 -9.96 0.25
C GLY A 9 10.01 -8.75 0.99
N VAL A 10 10.23 -7.64 0.28
CA VAL A 10 10.80 -6.41 0.82
C VAL A 10 9.99 -5.88 2.00
N VAL A 11 8.66 -5.78 1.88
CA VAL A 11 7.78 -5.25 2.93
C VAL A 11 7.76 -6.17 4.16
N GLY A 12 7.61 -7.49 3.96
CA GLY A 12 7.58 -8.46 5.07
C GLY A 12 8.89 -8.48 5.85
N GLN A 13 10.04 -8.41 5.17
CA GLN A 13 11.36 -8.31 5.81
C GLN A 13 11.51 -6.98 6.57
N SER A 14 11.13 -5.85 5.95
CA SER A 14 11.15 -4.53 6.62
C SER A 14 10.27 -4.49 7.87
N LEU A 15 9.11 -5.17 7.86
CA LEU A 15 8.27 -5.28 9.05
C LEU A 15 8.97 -6.05 10.18
N THR A 16 9.64 -7.16 9.86
CA THR A 16 10.40 -7.90 10.87
C THR A 16 11.63 -7.12 11.36
N ASP A 17 12.25 -6.28 10.53
CA ASP A 17 13.28 -5.33 10.96
C ASP A 17 12.74 -4.32 11.97
N ILE A 18 11.55 -3.75 11.73
CA ILE A 18 10.89 -2.84 12.68
C ILE A 18 10.64 -3.56 14.03
N PHE A 19 10.17 -4.80 14.01
CA PHE A 19 9.92 -5.57 15.23
C PHE A 19 11.21 -5.85 16.01
N LEU A 20 12.33 -6.09 15.33
CA LEU A 20 13.63 -6.33 15.92
C LEU A 20 14.31 -5.05 16.44
N GLN A 21 14.24 -3.95 15.66
CA GLN A 21 14.90 -2.67 15.97
C GLN A 21 14.18 -1.91 17.09
N ARG A 22 12.86 -1.89 17.05
CA ARG A 22 12.06 -1.36 18.15
C ARG A 22 12.01 -2.40 19.22
N LYS A 23 13.11 -2.52 19.98
CA LYS A 23 13.15 -3.34 21.19
C LYS A 23 11.76 -3.40 21.79
N LEU A 24 11.27 -4.58 22.08
CA LEU A 24 9.94 -4.88 22.61
C LEU A 24 9.41 -3.85 23.64
N GLU A 25 10.27 -3.09 24.28
CA GLU A 25 9.94 -2.01 25.21
C GLU A 25 9.11 -0.88 24.57
N ASN A 26 9.46 -0.40 23.38
CA ASN A 26 8.70 0.69 22.73
C ASN A 26 7.33 0.24 22.23
N LEU A 27 7.19 -1.02 21.81
CA LEU A 27 5.89 -1.57 21.45
C LEU A 27 5.06 -1.90 22.69
N ARG A 28 5.69 -2.28 23.81
CA ARG A 28 5.03 -2.46 25.11
C ARG A 28 4.42 -1.17 25.66
N ASN A 29 5.01 0.00 25.38
CA ASN A 29 4.41 1.30 25.74
C ASN A 29 3.04 1.52 25.09
N TYR A 30 2.81 0.89 23.93
CA TYR A 30 1.49 0.83 23.28
C TYR A 30 0.67 -0.38 23.72
N GLY A 31 1.14 -1.18 24.71
CA GLY A 31 0.53 -2.45 25.11
C GLY A 31 0.53 -3.49 24.00
N PHE A 32 1.44 -3.38 23.00
CA PHE A 32 1.51 -4.25 21.84
C PHE A 32 2.71 -5.20 21.94
N ASN A 33 2.42 -6.51 21.96
CA ASN A 33 3.42 -7.57 22.00
C ASN A 33 3.15 -8.56 20.84
N PRO A 34 3.67 -8.28 19.64
CA PRO A 34 3.45 -9.14 18.48
C PRO A 34 4.25 -10.45 18.61
N LYS A 35 3.59 -11.57 18.30
CA LYS A 35 4.19 -12.88 18.13
C LYS A 35 3.96 -13.35 16.71
N VAL A 36 4.98 -13.34 15.86
CA VAL A 36 4.89 -13.92 14.52
C VAL A 36 5.00 -15.43 14.65
N VAL A 37 3.91 -16.15 14.40
CA VAL A 37 3.82 -17.61 14.56
C VAL A 37 4.01 -18.37 13.24
N ALA A 38 3.81 -17.72 12.12
CA ALA A 38 4.10 -18.27 10.79
C ALA A 38 4.51 -17.17 9.81
N ILE A 39 5.45 -17.49 8.93
CA ILE A 39 5.87 -16.65 7.81
C ILE A 39 5.89 -17.51 6.56
N THR A 40 5.33 -17.01 5.44
CA THR A 40 5.36 -17.71 4.17
C THR A 40 6.07 -16.92 3.09
N ASP A 41 6.70 -17.63 2.16
CA ASP A 41 7.18 -17.11 0.89
C ASP A 41 6.93 -18.14 -0.23
N ARG A 42 7.48 -17.88 -1.43
CA ARG A 42 7.28 -18.76 -2.59
C ARG A 42 7.81 -20.20 -2.39
N GLY A 43 8.76 -20.43 -1.49
CA GLY A 43 9.34 -21.76 -1.22
C GLY A 43 8.53 -22.57 -0.21
N GLY A 44 7.63 -21.92 0.55
CA GLY A 44 6.84 -22.56 1.60
C GLY A 44 6.72 -21.70 2.85
N ALA A 45 6.82 -22.30 4.03
CA ALA A 45 6.58 -21.62 5.30
C ALA A 45 7.62 -21.94 6.37
N ALA A 46 7.79 -21.04 7.34
CA ALA A 46 8.36 -21.31 8.65
C ALA A 46 7.27 -21.16 9.71
N ILE A 47 7.13 -22.14 10.61
CA ILE A 47 6.02 -22.22 11.59
C ILE A 47 6.56 -22.51 12.98
N ASN A 48 6.18 -21.67 13.95
CA ASN A 48 6.37 -21.93 15.38
C ASN A 48 5.23 -21.28 16.17
N THR A 49 4.30 -22.07 16.67
CA THR A 49 3.13 -21.58 17.44
C THR A 49 3.51 -20.84 18.72
N LYS A 50 4.72 -21.05 19.25
CA LYS A 50 5.27 -20.31 20.38
C LYS A 50 5.88 -18.96 19.98
N GLY A 51 6.02 -18.67 18.68
CA GLY A 51 6.64 -17.50 18.08
C GLY A 51 7.99 -17.82 17.45
N LEU A 52 8.20 -17.29 16.23
CA LEU A 52 9.45 -17.43 15.48
C LEU A 52 10.51 -16.47 16.01
N ASP A 53 11.76 -16.93 16.03
CA ASP A 53 12.92 -16.05 16.14
C ASP A 53 13.12 -15.35 14.80
N LEU A 54 12.69 -14.09 14.73
CA LEU A 54 12.72 -13.31 13.50
C LEU A 54 14.14 -13.10 12.96
N LYS A 55 15.14 -12.96 13.83
CA LYS A 55 16.54 -12.82 13.41
C LYS A 55 17.05 -14.08 12.74
N ARG A 56 16.72 -15.23 13.29
CA ARG A 56 17.04 -16.53 12.68
C ARG A 56 16.37 -16.66 11.31
N ILE A 57 15.07 -16.37 11.20
CA ILE A 57 14.33 -16.48 9.93
C ILE A 57 14.87 -15.53 8.86
N GLN A 58 15.26 -14.30 9.21
CA GLN A 58 15.93 -13.38 8.30
C GLN A 58 17.26 -13.94 7.78
N ASN A 59 18.07 -14.52 8.67
CA ASN A 59 19.34 -15.12 8.28
C ASN A 59 19.15 -16.31 7.33
N VAL A 60 18.15 -17.17 7.61
CA VAL A 60 17.78 -18.29 6.73
C VAL A 60 17.34 -17.76 5.37
N LYS A 61 16.42 -16.80 5.35
CA LYS A 61 15.94 -16.17 4.10
C LYS A 61 17.07 -15.58 3.27
N LYS A 62 18.00 -14.87 3.91
CA LYS A 62 19.14 -14.25 3.23
C LYS A 62 20.09 -15.29 2.64
N ARG A 63 20.34 -16.39 3.33
CA ARG A 63 21.28 -17.44 2.92
C ARG A 63 20.68 -18.39 1.89
N GLU A 64 19.43 -18.82 2.12
CA GLU A 64 18.80 -19.94 1.37
C GLU A 64 17.72 -19.44 0.38
N GLY A 65 17.40 -18.14 0.37
CA GLY A 65 16.38 -17.57 -0.51
C GLY A 65 14.93 -17.84 -0.09
N THR A 66 14.69 -18.73 0.90
CA THR A 66 13.35 -19.07 1.39
C THR A 66 13.34 -19.31 2.89
N VAL A 67 12.25 -18.92 3.56
CA VAL A 67 12.03 -19.22 4.99
C VAL A 67 11.76 -20.71 5.23
N ALA A 68 11.30 -21.43 4.22
CA ALA A 68 11.01 -22.87 4.29
C ALA A 68 12.26 -23.73 4.46
N ALA A 69 13.45 -23.18 4.26
CA ALA A 69 14.72 -23.86 4.47
C ALA A 69 15.20 -23.86 5.93
N ASP A 70 14.44 -23.28 6.87
CA ASP A 70 14.80 -23.37 8.28
C ASP A 70 14.78 -24.84 8.73
N PRO A 71 15.88 -25.36 9.33
CA PRO A 71 15.99 -26.79 9.63
C PRO A 71 15.09 -27.28 10.76
N VAL A 72 14.49 -26.35 11.54
CA VAL A 72 13.63 -26.70 12.69
C VAL A 72 12.18 -26.36 12.42
N PHE A 73 11.92 -25.22 11.79
CA PHE A 73 10.58 -24.64 11.64
C PHE A 73 10.14 -24.56 10.16
N GLY A 74 11.01 -24.96 9.22
CA GLY A 74 10.73 -24.89 7.79
C GLY A 74 9.82 -26.00 7.31
N HIS A 75 8.90 -25.63 6.41
CA HIS A 75 7.95 -26.51 5.74
C HIS A 75 7.90 -26.17 4.26
N LEU A 76 8.54 -26.99 3.44
CA LEU A 76 8.56 -26.82 1.99
C LEU A 76 7.16 -26.96 1.39
N LYS A 77 6.88 -26.17 0.35
CA LYS A 77 5.64 -26.22 -0.45
C LYS A 77 4.33 -25.94 0.32
N LYS A 78 4.37 -25.56 1.60
CA LYS A 78 3.18 -25.12 2.32
C LYS A 78 2.66 -23.81 1.75
N THR A 79 1.38 -23.78 1.41
CA THR A 79 0.71 -22.60 0.84
C THR A 79 0.25 -21.63 1.94
N GLY A 80 0.03 -20.36 1.55
CA GLY A 80 -0.51 -19.36 2.48
C GLY A 80 -1.89 -19.77 3.02
N GLN A 81 -2.77 -20.32 2.18
CA GLN A 81 -4.10 -20.76 2.59
C GLN A 81 -4.06 -21.91 3.61
N GLU A 82 -3.21 -22.93 3.41
CA GLU A 82 -3.04 -24.02 4.38
C GLU A 82 -2.59 -23.48 5.74
N ILE A 83 -1.69 -22.50 5.75
CA ILE A 83 -1.20 -21.87 6.99
C ILE A 83 -2.31 -21.07 7.66
N ILE A 84 -3.05 -20.27 6.90
CA ILE A 84 -4.16 -19.46 7.44
C ILE A 84 -5.24 -20.35 8.05
N GLN A 85 -5.54 -21.50 7.43
CA GLN A 85 -6.54 -22.46 7.93
C GLN A 85 -6.08 -23.21 9.17
N SER A 86 -4.81 -23.61 9.22
CA SER A 86 -4.33 -24.56 10.25
C SER A 86 -3.70 -23.88 11.47
N ILE A 87 -3.22 -22.63 11.36
CA ILE A 87 -2.51 -21.95 12.42
C ILE A 87 -3.42 -20.95 13.13
N GLU A 88 -3.50 -21.07 14.45
CA GLU A 88 -4.20 -20.08 15.26
C GLU A 88 -3.43 -18.77 15.36
N ALA A 89 -4.09 -17.69 14.96
CA ALA A 89 -3.59 -16.33 15.08
C ALA A 89 -4.76 -15.34 15.11
N GLU A 90 -4.56 -14.20 15.72
CA GLU A 90 -5.53 -13.11 15.73
C GLU A 90 -5.49 -12.30 14.43
N ILE A 91 -4.30 -12.19 13.82
CA ILE A 91 -4.10 -11.33 12.63
C ILE A 91 -3.35 -12.11 11.54
N MET A 92 -3.80 -11.93 10.31
CA MET A 92 -3.09 -12.28 9.09
C MET A 92 -2.64 -11.00 8.37
N ILE A 93 -1.35 -10.91 8.03
CA ILE A 93 -0.80 -9.86 7.19
C ILE A 93 -0.62 -10.42 5.78
N GLU A 94 -1.27 -9.78 4.80
CA GLU A 94 -1.16 -10.09 3.38
C GLU A 94 -0.19 -9.13 2.71
N ALA A 95 1.02 -9.61 2.40
CA ALA A 95 2.10 -8.84 1.78
C ALA A 95 2.68 -9.55 0.54
N THR A 96 1.85 -10.32 -0.17
CA THR A 96 2.24 -10.92 -1.45
C THR A 96 2.28 -9.88 -2.57
N SER A 97 2.88 -10.25 -3.70
CA SER A 97 2.94 -9.38 -4.88
C SER A 97 1.55 -9.03 -5.39
N THR A 98 1.36 -7.76 -5.76
CA THR A 98 0.10 -7.28 -6.33
C THR A 98 -0.16 -7.89 -7.71
N ASN A 99 -1.35 -8.44 -7.89
CA ASN A 99 -1.87 -8.86 -9.18
C ASN A 99 -3.23 -8.16 -9.40
N ILE A 100 -3.27 -7.21 -10.33
CA ILE A 100 -4.47 -6.41 -10.62
C ILE A 100 -5.40 -7.07 -11.65
N ILE A 101 -5.00 -8.21 -12.23
CA ILE A 101 -5.81 -8.97 -13.20
C ILE A 101 -6.70 -9.97 -12.47
N THR A 102 -6.11 -10.76 -11.57
CA THR A 102 -6.83 -11.82 -10.85
C THR A 102 -7.05 -11.52 -9.38
N GLY A 103 -6.23 -10.66 -8.78
CA GLY A 103 -6.18 -10.40 -7.34
C GLY A 103 -5.57 -11.55 -6.52
N GLU A 104 -5.15 -12.64 -7.18
CA GLU A 104 -4.64 -13.83 -6.51
C GLU A 104 -3.11 -13.76 -6.27
N PRO A 105 -2.63 -14.40 -5.22
CA PRO A 105 -3.34 -15.18 -4.19
C PRO A 105 -4.01 -14.33 -3.08
N GLY A 106 -3.93 -13.00 -3.18
CA GLY A 106 -4.36 -12.08 -2.12
C GLY A 106 -5.84 -12.21 -1.77
N ILE A 107 -6.74 -12.31 -2.79
CA ILE A 107 -8.18 -12.48 -2.55
C ILE A 107 -8.47 -13.76 -1.77
N SER A 108 -7.92 -14.88 -2.21
CA SER A 108 -8.11 -16.17 -1.55
C SER A 108 -7.55 -16.19 -0.13
N ASN A 109 -6.39 -15.60 0.09
CA ASN A 109 -5.78 -15.47 1.43
C ASN A 109 -6.66 -14.64 2.36
N ILE A 110 -7.14 -13.48 1.93
CA ILE A 110 -7.99 -12.58 2.72
C ILE A 110 -9.31 -13.26 3.07
N LYS A 111 -9.99 -13.88 2.07
CA LYS A 111 -11.23 -14.61 2.32
C LYS A 111 -11.04 -15.76 3.31
N THR A 112 -9.96 -16.53 3.17
CA THR A 112 -9.63 -17.61 4.10
C THR A 112 -9.39 -17.11 5.51
N ALA A 113 -8.70 -15.96 5.66
CA ALA A 113 -8.49 -15.33 6.95
C ALA A 113 -9.80 -14.90 7.62
N PHE A 114 -10.69 -14.24 6.87
CA PHE A 114 -12.00 -13.85 7.39
C PHE A 114 -12.84 -15.05 7.82
N ASN A 115 -12.92 -16.08 6.99
CA ASN A 115 -13.68 -17.30 7.30
C ASN A 115 -13.12 -18.07 8.50
N THR A 116 -11.88 -17.83 8.87
CA THR A 116 -11.23 -18.41 10.08
C THR A 116 -11.12 -17.41 11.24
N GLY A 117 -11.90 -16.32 11.18
CA GLY A 117 -12.02 -15.33 12.27
C GLY A 117 -10.77 -14.48 12.50
N LYS A 118 -9.90 -14.32 11.49
CA LYS A 118 -8.68 -13.53 11.61
C LYS A 118 -8.87 -12.14 11.05
N HIS A 119 -8.43 -11.12 11.79
CA HIS A 119 -8.28 -9.76 11.27
C HIS A 119 -7.22 -9.72 10.18
N VAL A 120 -7.38 -8.84 9.21
CA VAL A 120 -6.45 -8.73 8.08
C VAL A 120 -5.83 -7.34 8.01
N VAL A 121 -4.50 -7.32 7.84
CA VAL A 121 -3.76 -6.15 7.36
C VAL A 121 -3.20 -6.49 5.99
N THR A 122 -3.46 -5.66 4.98
CA THR A 122 -2.94 -5.91 3.63
C THR A 122 -2.22 -4.71 3.04
N THR A 123 -1.15 -4.98 2.29
CA THR A 123 -0.48 -4.01 1.42
C THR A 123 -0.65 -4.35 -0.05
N ASN A 124 -1.38 -5.43 -0.34
CA ASN A 124 -1.67 -5.88 -1.68
C ASN A 124 -2.88 -5.11 -2.26
N LYS A 125 -2.64 -4.30 -3.27
CA LYS A 125 -3.67 -3.46 -3.91
C LYS A 125 -4.65 -4.26 -4.77
N GLY A 126 -4.22 -5.38 -5.35
CA GLY A 126 -5.03 -6.18 -6.28
C GLY A 126 -6.41 -6.58 -5.72
N PRO A 127 -6.48 -7.24 -4.55
CA PRO A 127 -7.75 -7.59 -3.91
C PRO A 127 -8.69 -6.39 -3.73
N LEU A 128 -8.14 -5.25 -3.30
CA LEU A 128 -8.93 -4.05 -3.04
C LEU A 128 -9.40 -3.37 -4.34
N ALA A 129 -8.57 -3.36 -5.38
CA ALA A 129 -8.94 -2.76 -6.66
C ALA A 129 -10.03 -3.56 -7.40
N LEU A 130 -10.11 -4.88 -7.17
CA LEU A 130 -11.00 -5.77 -7.87
C LEU A 130 -12.27 -6.12 -7.10
N THR A 131 -12.20 -6.22 -5.76
CA THR A 131 -13.28 -6.82 -4.96
C THR A 131 -13.55 -6.05 -3.66
N PHE A 132 -13.28 -4.76 -3.61
CA PHE A 132 -13.39 -3.96 -2.38
C PHE A 132 -14.73 -4.13 -1.65
N PRO A 133 -15.90 -3.95 -2.30
CA PRO A 133 -17.18 -4.09 -1.61
C PRO A 133 -17.38 -5.48 -1.01
N THR A 134 -17.04 -6.52 -1.77
CA THR A 134 -17.19 -7.92 -1.32
C THR A 134 -16.28 -8.22 -0.12
N LEU A 135 -15.05 -7.69 -0.11
CA LEU A 135 -14.13 -7.91 1.02
C LEU A 135 -14.59 -7.19 2.29
N THR A 136 -15.13 -5.97 2.15
CA THR A 136 -15.66 -5.23 3.29
C THR A 136 -16.92 -5.89 3.87
N GLU A 137 -17.87 -6.30 3.03
CA GLU A 137 -19.07 -7.05 3.45
C GLU A 137 -18.70 -8.37 4.13
N LEU A 138 -17.71 -9.11 3.60
CA LEU A 138 -17.26 -10.36 4.19
C LEU A 138 -16.56 -10.15 5.53
N ALA A 139 -15.78 -9.07 5.68
CA ALA A 139 -15.16 -8.71 6.95
C ALA A 139 -16.20 -8.38 8.01
N GLU A 140 -17.21 -7.58 7.66
CA GLU A 140 -18.35 -7.25 8.54
C GLU A 140 -19.13 -8.49 8.96
N HIS A 141 -19.48 -9.35 8.00
CA HIS A 141 -20.20 -10.61 8.26
C HIS A 141 -19.44 -11.48 9.27
N ASN A 142 -18.13 -11.61 9.12
CA ASN A 142 -17.30 -12.41 10.01
C ASN A 142 -16.87 -11.64 11.29
N LYS A 143 -17.31 -10.40 11.48
CA LYS A 143 -16.97 -9.54 12.63
C LYS A 143 -15.45 -9.35 12.81
N VAL A 144 -14.72 -9.29 11.70
CA VAL A 144 -13.28 -9.08 11.65
C VAL A 144 -12.95 -7.73 11.01
N LEU A 145 -11.74 -7.23 11.23
CA LEU A 145 -11.27 -5.96 10.70
C LEU A 145 -10.40 -6.18 9.46
N LEU A 146 -10.60 -5.35 8.45
CA LEU A 146 -9.71 -5.19 7.31
C LEU A 146 -9.01 -3.83 7.41
N ARG A 147 -7.68 -3.84 7.34
CA ARG A 147 -6.83 -2.64 7.32
C ARG A 147 -5.86 -2.71 6.15
N PHE A 148 -5.59 -1.55 5.54
CA PHE A 148 -4.83 -1.51 4.28
C PHE A 148 -4.11 -0.18 4.04
N SER A 149 -3.71 0.51 5.09
CA SER A 149 -3.05 1.82 5.02
C SER A 149 -1.85 1.85 4.09
N GLY A 150 -1.08 0.76 4.07
CA GLY A 150 0.10 0.64 3.22
C GLY A 150 -0.18 0.55 1.71
N THR A 151 -1.44 0.44 1.27
CA THR A 151 -1.80 0.34 -0.15
C THR A 151 -1.82 1.69 -0.85
N VAL A 152 -2.08 2.79 -0.13
CA VAL A 152 -2.13 4.15 -0.67
C VAL A 152 -1.21 5.05 0.15
N GLY A 153 -0.18 5.59 -0.49
CA GLY A 153 0.76 6.51 0.15
C GLY A 153 1.90 5.87 0.93
N GLY A 154 2.07 4.54 0.88
CA GLY A 154 3.15 3.84 1.57
C GLY A 154 3.17 4.17 3.07
N GLY A 155 4.17 4.94 3.54
CA GLY A 155 4.27 5.40 4.92
C GLY A 155 3.38 6.59 5.28
N THR A 156 2.93 7.36 4.29
CA THR A 156 2.09 8.55 4.48
C THR A 156 0.67 8.13 4.86
N PRO A 157 0.09 8.63 5.98
CA PRO A 157 -1.19 8.15 6.51
C PRO A 157 -2.40 8.76 5.78
N ILE A 158 -2.48 8.59 4.45
CA ILE A 158 -3.49 9.22 3.59
C ILE A 158 -4.90 8.76 3.96
N LEU A 159 -5.10 7.45 4.14
CA LEU A 159 -6.41 6.87 4.42
C LEU A 159 -6.90 7.24 5.82
N GLU A 160 -6.01 7.19 6.81
CA GLU A 160 -6.32 7.56 8.19
C GLU A 160 -6.58 9.06 8.33
N PHE A 161 -5.81 9.90 7.62
CA PHE A 161 -6.03 11.34 7.62
C PHE A 161 -7.46 11.66 7.17
N ALA A 162 -7.90 11.10 6.04
CA ALA A 162 -9.25 11.34 5.54
C ALA A 162 -10.35 10.79 6.48
N LYS A 163 -10.14 9.60 7.07
CA LYS A 163 -11.17 8.95 7.91
C LYS A 163 -11.22 9.45 9.34
N LYS A 164 -10.07 9.85 9.92
CA LYS A 164 -9.98 10.23 11.35
C LYS A 164 -9.83 11.73 11.56
N CYS A 165 -9.07 12.42 10.68
CA CYS A 165 -8.83 13.86 10.85
C CYS A 165 -9.89 14.73 10.16
N LEU A 166 -10.57 14.19 9.14
CA LEU A 166 -11.69 14.84 8.45
C LEU A 166 -13.03 14.16 8.77
N GLU A 167 -13.10 13.43 9.89
CA GLU A 167 -14.34 12.80 10.33
C GLU A 167 -15.42 13.84 10.63
N GLY A 168 -16.66 13.58 10.15
CA GLY A 168 -17.77 14.53 10.25
C GLY A 168 -17.84 15.52 9.09
N ASP A 169 -16.82 15.64 8.25
CA ASP A 169 -16.86 16.45 7.04
C ASP A 169 -17.10 15.59 5.79
N LYS A 170 -17.77 16.17 4.80
CA LYS A 170 -18.04 15.48 3.53
C LYS A 170 -16.96 15.80 2.53
N ILE A 171 -16.16 14.80 2.19
CA ILE A 171 -15.17 14.90 1.11
C ILE A 171 -15.90 14.88 -0.22
N LYS A 172 -15.75 15.96 -1.01
CA LYS A 172 -16.37 16.17 -2.32
C LYS A 172 -15.48 15.74 -3.47
N GLU A 173 -14.16 16.02 -3.34
CA GLU A 173 -13.18 15.72 -4.36
C GLU A 173 -11.89 15.20 -3.75
N ILE A 174 -11.18 14.38 -4.52
CA ILE A 174 -9.84 13.90 -4.18
C ILE A 174 -8.96 14.09 -5.41
N HIS A 175 -7.79 14.70 -5.23
CA HIS A 175 -6.77 14.84 -6.27
C HIS A 175 -5.42 14.39 -5.72
N GLY A 176 -4.64 13.63 -6.49
CA GLY A 176 -3.37 13.13 -5.97
C GLY A 176 -2.32 12.82 -7.01
N ILE A 177 -1.07 13.12 -6.66
CA ILE A 177 0.12 12.49 -7.25
C ILE A 177 0.32 11.18 -6.49
N LEU A 178 -0.15 10.08 -7.08
CA LEU A 178 -0.27 8.78 -6.41
C LEU A 178 0.85 7.80 -6.77
N ASN A 179 1.73 8.16 -7.72
CA ASN A 179 2.81 7.31 -8.18
C ASN A 179 4.14 8.08 -8.21
N GLY A 180 5.12 7.63 -7.43
CA GLY A 180 6.43 8.28 -7.28
C GLY A 180 7.31 8.14 -8.53
N THR A 181 7.21 7.02 -9.27
CA THR A 181 7.98 6.77 -10.48
C THR A 181 7.64 7.77 -11.57
N THR A 182 6.36 7.94 -11.87
CA THR A 182 5.88 8.91 -12.88
C THR A 182 6.14 10.35 -12.45
N ASN A 183 5.99 10.66 -11.17
CA ASN A 183 6.32 11.99 -10.67
C ASN A 183 7.82 12.29 -10.84
N TYR A 184 8.69 11.32 -10.53
CA TYR A 184 10.13 11.46 -10.75
C TYR A 184 10.46 11.69 -12.22
N ILE A 185 9.93 10.87 -13.13
CA ILE A 185 10.17 10.97 -14.57
C ILE A 185 9.76 12.36 -15.10
N LEU A 186 8.54 12.81 -14.81
CA LEU A 186 8.06 14.12 -15.23
C LEU A 186 8.85 15.28 -14.62
N THR A 187 9.32 15.13 -13.39
CA THR A 187 10.20 16.11 -12.74
C THR A 187 11.56 16.20 -13.44
N GLU A 188 12.22 15.05 -13.71
CA GLU A 188 13.51 15.00 -14.41
C GLU A 188 13.40 15.61 -15.83
N MET A 189 12.36 15.22 -16.57
CA MET A 189 12.11 15.78 -17.92
C MET A 189 11.94 17.29 -17.86
N THR A 190 11.20 17.79 -16.89
CA THR A 190 10.90 19.22 -16.75
C THR A 190 12.14 20.02 -16.32
N GLU A 191 12.87 19.55 -15.32
CA GLU A 191 13.96 20.31 -14.70
C GLU A 191 15.28 20.19 -15.48
N LYS A 192 15.58 18.99 -16.00
CA LYS A 192 16.82 18.71 -16.71
C LYS A 192 16.67 18.74 -18.24
N ARG A 193 15.46 18.95 -18.75
CA ARG A 193 15.14 18.96 -20.19
C ARG A 193 15.65 17.72 -20.93
N VAL A 194 15.47 16.56 -20.30
CA VAL A 194 15.83 15.25 -20.84
C VAL A 194 14.61 14.56 -21.44
N THR A 195 14.84 13.64 -22.40
CA THR A 195 13.75 12.84 -22.98
C THR A 195 13.16 11.86 -21.97
N PHE A 196 11.96 11.35 -22.25
CA PHE A 196 11.26 10.36 -21.44
C PHE A 196 12.14 9.11 -21.21
N GLU A 197 12.76 8.59 -22.27
CA GLU A 197 13.61 7.38 -22.20
C GLU A 197 14.82 7.59 -21.29
N LYS A 198 15.42 8.79 -21.34
CA LYS A 198 16.56 9.12 -20.50
C LYS A 198 16.14 9.26 -19.02
N ALA A 199 15.01 9.89 -18.75
CA ALA A 199 14.45 10.02 -17.41
C ALA A 199 14.07 8.66 -16.83
N LEU A 200 13.42 7.79 -17.64
CA LEU A 200 13.06 6.43 -17.24
C LEU A 200 14.31 5.59 -16.90
N LYS A 201 15.34 5.59 -17.78
CA LYS A 201 16.59 4.88 -17.50
C LYS A 201 17.27 5.35 -16.21
N THR A 202 17.18 6.66 -15.92
CA THR A 202 17.70 7.21 -14.67
C THR A 202 16.90 6.73 -13.47
N ALA A 203 15.56 6.71 -13.58
CA ALA A 203 14.68 6.18 -12.55
C ALA A 203 14.98 4.70 -12.24
N GLN A 204 15.18 3.88 -13.28
CA GLN A 204 15.56 2.47 -13.14
C GLN A 204 16.91 2.30 -12.45
N LYS A 205 17.92 3.07 -12.86
CA LYS A 205 19.27 3.04 -12.24
C LYS A 205 19.24 3.41 -10.76
N LEU A 206 18.36 4.33 -10.37
CA LEU A 206 18.19 4.77 -8.97
C LEU A 206 17.24 3.87 -8.16
N GLY A 207 16.62 2.85 -8.79
CA GLY A 207 15.69 1.94 -8.14
C GLY A 207 14.30 2.54 -7.90
N TYR A 208 13.95 3.64 -8.58
CA TYR A 208 12.62 4.26 -8.51
C TYR A 208 11.63 3.66 -9.52
N ALA A 209 12.13 3.02 -10.58
CA ALA A 209 11.35 2.26 -11.54
C ALA A 209 11.88 0.82 -11.63
N GLU A 210 10.97 -0.14 -11.76
CA GLU A 210 11.30 -1.53 -12.04
C GLU A 210 11.79 -1.72 -13.49
N THR A 211 12.32 -2.91 -13.81
CA THR A 211 12.74 -3.24 -15.18
C THR A 211 11.54 -3.18 -16.14
N ASP A 212 10.37 -3.66 -15.70
CA ASP A 212 9.10 -3.48 -16.39
C ASP A 212 8.27 -2.40 -15.68
N PRO A 213 8.27 -1.16 -16.18
CA PRO A 213 7.61 -0.03 -15.54
C PRO A 213 6.17 0.18 -16.02
N VAL A 214 5.59 -0.72 -16.82
CA VAL A 214 4.30 -0.56 -17.49
C VAL A 214 3.19 -0.14 -16.52
N MET A 215 3.09 -0.79 -15.36
CA MET A 215 2.10 -0.46 -14.33
C MET A 215 2.15 1.00 -13.86
N ASP A 216 3.35 1.57 -13.81
CA ASP A 216 3.56 2.95 -13.40
C ASP A 216 3.26 3.91 -14.56
N ILE A 217 3.94 3.73 -15.71
CA ILE A 217 3.91 4.69 -16.81
C ILE A 217 2.58 4.76 -17.55
N GLU A 218 1.81 3.66 -17.55
CA GLU A 218 0.44 3.62 -18.08
C GLU A 218 -0.61 4.14 -17.08
N GLY A 219 -0.21 4.41 -15.82
CA GLY A 219 -1.09 4.97 -14.79
C GLY A 219 -1.90 3.93 -14.01
N LEU A 220 -1.70 2.64 -14.24
CA LEU A 220 -2.46 1.55 -13.60
C LEU A 220 -2.26 1.50 -12.08
N ASP A 221 -1.04 1.71 -11.57
CA ASP A 221 -0.79 1.79 -10.13
C ASP A 221 -1.54 2.99 -9.51
N ALA A 222 -1.55 4.14 -10.17
CA ALA A 222 -2.31 5.30 -9.71
C ALA A 222 -3.83 5.03 -9.75
N ALA A 223 -4.32 4.34 -10.78
CA ALA A 223 -5.74 3.99 -10.92
C ALA A 223 -6.20 3.01 -9.81
N THR A 224 -5.39 2.01 -9.45
CA THR A 224 -5.72 1.14 -8.31
C THR A 224 -5.89 1.93 -7.01
N LYS A 225 -5.07 2.96 -6.79
CA LYS A 225 -5.16 3.82 -5.61
C LYS A 225 -6.38 4.74 -5.67
N VAL A 226 -6.75 5.25 -6.86
CA VAL A 226 -8.00 6.00 -7.07
C VAL A 226 -9.21 5.14 -6.70
N VAL A 227 -9.26 3.88 -7.13
CA VAL A 227 -10.33 2.94 -6.76
C VAL A 227 -10.41 2.75 -5.25
N ILE A 228 -9.27 2.54 -4.57
CA ILE A 228 -9.24 2.37 -3.12
C ILE A 228 -9.72 3.64 -2.39
N LEU A 229 -9.24 4.81 -2.81
CA LEU A 229 -9.64 6.10 -2.24
C LEU A 229 -11.14 6.36 -2.42
N GLY A 230 -11.65 6.14 -3.64
CA GLY A 230 -13.07 6.33 -3.96
C GLY A 230 -13.99 5.42 -3.16
N ASN A 231 -13.66 4.15 -3.07
CA ASN A 231 -14.45 3.18 -2.35
C ASN A 231 -14.40 3.39 -0.83
N TRP A 232 -13.19 3.60 -0.27
CA TRP A 232 -13.01 3.70 1.17
C TRP A 232 -13.45 5.03 1.76
N ILE A 233 -13.09 6.14 1.09
CA ILE A 233 -13.29 7.48 1.65
C ILE A 233 -14.65 8.05 1.23
N MET A 234 -15.01 7.90 -0.05
CA MET A 234 -16.21 8.50 -0.62
C MET A 234 -17.39 7.52 -0.75
N ASN A 235 -17.23 6.25 -0.32
CA ASN A 235 -18.21 5.17 -0.46
C ASN A 235 -18.72 4.99 -1.90
N LYS A 236 -17.87 5.24 -2.90
CA LYS A 236 -18.17 5.00 -4.32
C LYS A 236 -17.95 3.51 -4.62
N LYS A 237 -18.88 2.88 -5.33
CA LYS A 237 -18.74 1.47 -5.75
C LYS A 237 -18.08 1.38 -7.12
N ILE A 238 -16.82 1.82 -7.22
CA ILE A 238 -16.04 1.85 -8.46
C ILE A 238 -15.01 0.72 -8.52
N THR A 239 -14.67 0.32 -9.74
CA THR A 239 -13.63 -0.64 -10.09
C THR A 239 -12.62 0.00 -11.02
N LEU A 240 -11.56 -0.73 -11.43
CA LEU A 240 -10.61 -0.22 -12.43
C LEU A 240 -11.27 0.10 -13.79
N LYS A 241 -12.39 -0.53 -14.12
CA LYS A 241 -13.14 -0.27 -15.37
C LYS A 241 -13.85 1.07 -15.38
N ASP A 242 -14.07 1.64 -14.20
CA ASP A 242 -14.75 2.91 -14.01
C ASP A 242 -13.76 4.09 -13.93
N VAL A 243 -12.47 3.83 -14.15
CA VAL A 243 -11.41 4.85 -14.13
C VAL A 243 -10.93 5.11 -15.56
N ASP A 244 -11.05 6.35 -16.03
CA ASP A 244 -10.44 6.78 -17.29
C ASP A 244 -8.94 6.96 -17.08
N ILE A 245 -8.12 6.18 -17.79
CA ILE A 245 -6.67 6.13 -17.56
C ILE A 245 -5.92 6.59 -18.80
N LEU A 246 -5.07 7.61 -18.61
CA LEU A 246 -4.09 8.07 -19.58
C LEU A 246 -2.71 8.14 -18.92
N GLY A 247 -1.76 7.38 -19.42
CA GLY A 247 -0.37 7.34 -18.92
C GLY A 247 0.46 8.57 -19.33
N ILE A 248 1.78 8.46 -19.09
CA ILE A 248 2.72 9.56 -19.37
C ILE A 248 3.61 9.34 -20.59
N GLN A 249 3.42 8.25 -21.34
CA GLN A 249 4.30 7.85 -22.45
C GLN A 249 4.37 8.90 -23.56
N ASP A 250 3.26 9.57 -23.83
CA ASP A 250 3.12 10.56 -24.91
C ASP A 250 3.50 11.99 -24.49
N ILE A 251 3.98 12.17 -23.26
CA ILE A 251 4.39 13.49 -22.77
C ILE A 251 5.75 13.86 -23.38
N THR A 252 5.76 14.95 -24.15
CA THR A 252 6.96 15.45 -24.82
C THR A 252 7.59 16.62 -24.07
N LEU A 253 8.87 16.91 -24.36
CA LEU A 253 9.54 18.10 -23.82
C LEU A 253 8.81 19.39 -24.21
N LYS A 254 8.28 19.47 -25.45
CA LYS A 254 7.52 20.62 -25.93
C LYS A 254 6.26 20.85 -25.09
N THR A 255 5.56 19.78 -24.73
CA THR A 255 4.36 19.84 -23.86
C THR A 255 4.73 20.39 -22.46
N LEU A 256 5.83 19.90 -21.89
CA LEU A 256 6.33 20.36 -20.57
C LEU A 256 6.81 21.82 -20.59
N GLU A 257 7.49 22.23 -21.66
CA GLU A 257 7.94 23.62 -21.85
C GLU A 257 6.77 24.59 -21.99
N ASN A 258 5.74 24.20 -22.73
CA ASN A 258 4.53 25.00 -22.90
C ASN A 258 3.80 25.21 -21.57
N ALA A 259 3.66 24.17 -20.76
CA ALA A 259 3.11 24.28 -19.40
C ALA A 259 3.99 25.18 -18.52
N SER A 260 5.32 25.01 -18.59
CA SER A 260 6.27 25.82 -17.80
C SER A 260 6.21 27.30 -18.12
N LYS A 261 6.02 27.68 -19.41
CA LYS A 261 5.83 29.08 -19.84
C LYS A 261 4.57 29.73 -19.25
N LYS A 262 3.57 28.91 -18.91
CA LYS A 262 2.32 29.35 -18.25
C LYS A 262 2.43 29.35 -16.71
N GLY A 263 3.61 29.10 -16.12
CA GLY A 263 3.78 28.97 -14.67
C GLY A 263 3.31 27.63 -14.10
N LYS A 264 3.04 26.64 -14.95
CA LYS A 264 2.47 25.34 -14.58
C LYS A 264 3.48 24.20 -14.69
N ARG A 265 3.10 23.05 -14.12
CA ARG A 265 3.81 21.78 -14.24
C ARG A 265 2.82 20.70 -14.69
N ILE A 266 3.28 19.75 -15.49
CA ILE A 266 2.50 18.55 -15.82
C ILE A 266 2.84 17.46 -14.82
N LYS A 267 1.81 16.90 -14.20
CA LYS A 267 1.90 15.79 -13.25
C LYS A 267 0.85 14.73 -13.60
N LEU A 268 1.13 13.46 -13.34
CA LEU A 268 0.12 12.41 -13.42
C LEU A 268 -0.78 12.52 -12.20
N ILE A 269 -2.03 12.90 -12.41
CA ILE A 269 -3.01 13.15 -11.34
C ILE A 269 -4.10 12.09 -11.36
N GLY A 270 -4.24 11.36 -10.24
CA GLY A 270 -5.46 10.63 -9.95
C GLY A 270 -6.50 11.57 -9.36
N SER A 271 -7.71 11.57 -9.88
CA SER A 271 -8.78 12.46 -9.43
C SER A 271 -10.08 11.71 -9.25
N ILE A 272 -10.86 12.17 -8.27
CA ILE A 272 -12.27 11.82 -8.09
C ILE A 272 -13.00 13.15 -7.88
N ASP A 273 -13.61 13.67 -8.93
CA ASP A 273 -14.32 14.96 -8.97
C ASP A 273 -15.62 14.85 -9.78
N GLY A 274 -16.45 13.88 -9.44
CA GLY A 274 -17.58 13.38 -10.24
C GLY A 274 -17.18 12.05 -10.86
N ASN A 275 -16.26 12.05 -11.84
CA ASN A 275 -15.68 10.87 -12.45
C ASN A 275 -14.36 10.47 -11.77
N ALA A 276 -13.95 9.21 -11.94
CA ALA A 276 -12.64 8.73 -11.52
C ALA A 276 -11.69 8.76 -12.73
N THR A 277 -10.57 9.48 -12.61
CA THR A 277 -9.62 9.65 -13.72
C THR A 277 -8.18 9.55 -13.25
N VAL A 278 -7.30 9.07 -14.11
CA VAL A 278 -5.84 9.18 -13.96
C VAL A 278 -5.30 9.73 -15.26
N ALA A 279 -4.76 10.94 -15.25
CA ALA A 279 -4.24 11.56 -16.46
C ALA A 279 -3.15 12.60 -16.15
N PRO A 280 -2.26 12.89 -17.12
CA PRO A 280 -1.39 14.07 -17.04
C PRO A 280 -2.23 15.35 -17.00
N LYS A 281 -2.08 16.17 -15.97
CA LYS A 281 -2.77 17.45 -15.82
C LYS A 281 -1.77 18.60 -15.59
N GLU A 282 -2.08 19.78 -16.12
CA GLU A 282 -1.37 21.03 -15.79
C GLU A 282 -1.81 21.48 -14.40
N ILE A 283 -0.87 21.63 -13.45
CA ILE A 283 -1.09 22.20 -12.12
C ILE A 283 -0.25 23.46 -11.95
N GLU A 284 -0.76 24.43 -11.20
CA GLU A 284 -0.01 25.62 -10.84
C GLU A 284 1.26 25.22 -10.05
N ARG A 285 2.39 25.89 -10.34
CA ARG A 285 3.67 25.56 -9.72
C ARG A 285 3.67 25.74 -8.20
N ASN A 286 2.85 26.65 -7.71
CA ASN A 286 2.69 26.98 -6.29
C ASN A 286 1.55 26.22 -5.59
N ASP A 287 0.82 25.34 -6.30
CA ASP A 287 -0.19 24.47 -5.68
C ASP A 287 0.52 23.47 -4.74
N PRO A 288 0.06 23.29 -3.49
CA PRO A 288 0.61 22.30 -2.56
C PRO A 288 0.70 20.87 -3.13
N LEU A 289 -0.19 20.53 -4.07
CA LEU A 289 -0.16 19.25 -4.77
C LEU A 289 1.05 19.12 -5.72
N CYS A 290 1.65 20.23 -6.16
CA CYS A 290 2.75 20.23 -7.15
C CYS A 290 4.10 19.83 -6.54
N VAL A 291 4.19 18.62 -6.00
CA VAL A 291 5.44 18.07 -5.43
C VAL A 291 6.35 17.47 -6.50
N ASN A 292 7.67 17.43 -6.22
CA ASN A 292 8.70 16.94 -7.15
C ASN A 292 9.34 15.62 -6.68
N GLY A 293 10.14 15.04 -7.56
CA GLY A 293 10.88 13.81 -7.30
C GLY A 293 9.95 12.61 -7.09
N VAL A 294 10.22 11.81 -6.07
CA VAL A 294 9.47 10.58 -5.76
C VAL A 294 8.32 10.79 -4.76
N LEU A 295 8.03 12.03 -4.41
CA LEU A 295 6.98 12.34 -3.44
C LEU A 295 5.59 12.08 -4.03
N ASN A 296 4.70 11.62 -3.16
CA ASN A 296 3.27 11.61 -3.38
C ASN A 296 2.63 12.78 -2.61
N ALA A 297 1.51 13.26 -3.13
CA ALA A 297 0.68 14.25 -2.47
C ALA A 297 -0.78 13.95 -2.76
N VAL A 298 -1.66 14.14 -1.77
CA VAL A 298 -3.10 14.00 -1.95
C VAL A 298 -3.79 15.20 -1.33
N THR A 299 -4.63 15.85 -2.12
CA THR A 299 -5.52 16.93 -1.68
C THR A 299 -6.94 16.39 -1.57
N PHE A 300 -7.51 16.56 -0.40
CA PHE A 300 -8.94 16.37 -0.14
C PHE A 300 -9.64 17.72 -0.21
N VAL A 301 -10.76 17.78 -0.92
CA VAL A 301 -11.64 18.95 -0.94
C VAL A 301 -12.89 18.58 -0.18
N SER A 302 -13.05 19.14 0.99
CA SER A 302 -14.18 18.86 1.89
C SER A 302 -15.15 20.04 1.96
N GLU A 303 -16.33 19.80 2.52
CA GLU A 303 -17.42 20.77 2.55
C GLU A 303 -17.12 21.96 3.45
N TYR A 304 -16.54 21.68 4.63
CA TYR A 304 -16.31 22.67 5.67
C TYR A 304 -14.84 23.05 5.82
N ALA A 305 -13.93 22.09 5.89
CA ALA A 305 -12.49 22.36 6.06
C ALA A 305 -11.81 22.89 4.78
N GLY A 306 -12.45 22.72 3.61
CA GLY A 306 -11.91 23.20 2.33
C GLY A 306 -10.86 22.27 1.75
N ARG A 307 -9.68 22.79 1.41
CA ARG A 307 -8.60 22.04 0.75
C ARG A 307 -7.50 21.68 1.74
N GLU A 308 -7.34 20.40 2.01
CA GLU A 308 -6.29 19.85 2.86
C GLU A 308 -5.35 18.97 2.04
N THR A 309 -4.04 19.20 2.12
CA THR A 309 -3.06 18.44 1.35
C THR A 309 -2.08 17.73 2.28
N ILE A 310 -1.94 16.41 2.08
CA ILE A 310 -0.96 15.58 2.76
C ILE A 310 0.13 15.16 1.79
N ILE A 311 1.40 15.29 2.19
CA ILE A 311 2.57 15.03 1.36
C ILE A 311 3.48 14.04 2.07
N GLY A 312 4.06 13.10 1.31
CA GLY A 312 5.03 12.17 1.86
C GLY A 312 5.56 11.18 0.84
N ARG A 313 6.31 10.18 1.30
CA ARG A 313 6.81 9.10 0.44
C ARG A 313 5.73 8.08 0.19
N GLY A 314 5.39 7.87 -1.08
CA GLY A 314 4.30 6.98 -1.51
C GLY A 314 4.66 5.51 -1.62
N ALA A 315 5.94 5.15 -1.49
CA ALA A 315 6.44 3.78 -1.60
C ALA A 315 7.73 3.61 -0.79
N GLY A 316 8.12 2.35 -0.58
CA GLY A 316 9.31 1.95 0.15
C GLY A 316 9.03 0.80 1.10
N GLY A 317 10.01 -0.09 1.31
CA GLY A 317 9.85 -1.25 2.19
C GLY A 317 9.55 -0.86 3.63
N ILE A 318 10.36 0.04 4.19
CA ILE A 318 10.24 0.48 5.58
C ILE A 318 9.03 1.40 5.77
N GLU A 319 8.73 2.26 4.80
CA GLU A 319 7.57 3.13 4.80
C GLU A 319 6.27 2.33 4.82
N THR A 320 6.14 1.33 3.93
CA THR A 320 4.98 0.45 3.88
C THR A 320 4.87 -0.43 5.13
N ALA A 321 5.99 -0.93 5.65
CA ALA A 321 6.02 -1.68 6.91
C ALA A 321 5.59 -0.82 8.12
N SER A 322 5.92 0.48 8.11
CA SER A 322 5.43 1.42 9.12
C SER A 322 3.91 1.59 9.07
N ALA A 323 3.30 1.57 7.87
CA ALA A 323 1.84 1.58 7.73
C ALA A 323 1.22 0.29 8.28
N ILE A 324 1.81 -0.88 8.02
CA ILE A 324 1.36 -2.14 8.62
C ILE A 324 1.37 -2.05 10.15
N LEU A 325 2.42 -1.47 10.73
CA LEU A 325 2.49 -1.31 12.20
C LEU A 325 1.36 -0.43 12.74
N ARG A 326 1.03 0.68 12.05
CA ARG A 326 -0.13 1.52 12.43
C ARG A 326 -1.44 0.72 12.38
N ASP A 327 -1.65 -0.05 11.32
CA ASP A 327 -2.82 -0.90 11.14
C ASP A 327 -2.94 -1.96 12.25
N LEU A 328 -1.83 -2.57 12.64
CA LEU A 328 -1.78 -3.52 13.75
C LEU A 328 -2.15 -2.86 15.10
N LEU A 329 -1.67 -1.65 15.33
CA LEU A 329 -2.01 -0.88 16.54
C LEU A 329 -3.47 -0.44 16.52
N ASP A 330 -4.00 -0.04 15.38
CA ASP A 330 -5.42 0.32 15.23
C ASP A 330 -6.34 -0.89 15.51
N ILE A 331 -6.02 -2.07 14.98
CA ILE A 331 -6.74 -3.31 15.32
C ILE A 331 -6.68 -3.58 16.83
N LYS A 332 -5.49 -3.46 17.43
CA LYS A 332 -5.30 -3.69 18.87
C LYS A 332 -6.15 -2.73 19.71
N HIS A 333 -6.21 -1.44 19.37
CA HIS A 333 -7.02 -0.45 20.08
C HIS A 333 -8.51 -0.79 19.97
N HIS A 334 -8.99 -1.10 18.77
CA HIS A 334 -10.40 -1.48 18.56
C HIS A 334 -10.80 -2.74 19.37
N LEU A 335 -9.91 -3.73 19.48
CA LEU A 335 -10.18 -4.92 20.27
C LEU A 335 -10.19 -4.63 21.79
N ALA A 336 -9.37 -3.69 22.24
CA ALA A 336 -9.35 -3.29 23.65
C ALA A 336 -10.64 -2.52 24.03
N GLU A 337 -11.14 -1.65 23.16
CA GLU A 337 -12.39 -0.92 23.37
C GLU A 337 -13.59 -1.85 23.48
N LYS A 338 -13.66 -2.90 22.63
CA LYS A 338 -14.73 -3.92 22.69
C LYS A 338 -14.75 -4.77 23.96
N ILE A 339 -13.65 -4.84 24.70
CA ILE A 339 -13.59 -5.58 25.98
C ILE A 339 -14.12 -4.70 27.12
N LEU A 340 -14.06 -3.38 26.95
CA LEU A 340 -14.48 -2.40 27.98
C LEU A 340 -15.94 -1.93 27.82
N SER A 341 -16.54 -2.18 26.66
CA SER A 341 -17.96 -1.92 26.36
C SER A 341 -18.81 -3.17 26.60
#